data_4f56b160f8f026c3bdb7b43e74c18115
#
_entry.id   4f56b160f8f026c3bdb7b43e74c18115
#
_cell.length_a   1.000
_cell.length_b   1.000
_cell.length_c   1.000
_cell.angle_alpha   90.00
_cell.angle_beta   90.00
_cell.angle_gamma   90.00
#
_symmetry.space_group_name_H-M   'P 1'
#
loop_
_entity.id
_entity.type
_entity.pdbx_description
1 polymer ?
#
loop_
_entity_poly.entity_id
_entity_poly.type
_entity_poly.pdbx_seq_one_letter_code
_entity_poly.pdbx_strand_id
1 'polypeptide(L)'
;PENLQVLDRYQQNESLYKMMKYEKASIYMILIFIIIIIAFNIFGSLSMLIIEKKEDISTLKSLGARESLIKDIFILEGWMISLAGLAVGLVFGIGFSLIQQHFGIIKMPGNFVVQAYPIILSWSDILLTIVGVAVIGYVIATIPALTSRQPQSR
;
A
#
# COMPACT_ATOMS: atom_id res chain seq x y z
N PRO A 1 14.12 21.12 52.15
CA PRO A 1 13.82 21.65 50.84
C PRO A 1 13.77 20.49 49.88
N GLU A 2 12.53 20.03 49.59
CA GLU A 2 12.26 18.94 48.67
C GLU A 2 12.60 19.41 47.27
N ASN A 3 13.49 18.67 46.61
CA ASN A 3 13.76 18.82 45.20
C ASN A 3 12.51 18.38 44.42
N LEU A 4 11.57 19.31 44.22
CA LEU A 4 10.47 19.14 43.31
C LEU A 4 11.04 19.10 41.88
N GLN A 5 11.33 17.91 41.38
CA GLN A 5 11.64 17.70 39.96
C GLN A 5 10.30 17.83 39.21
N VAL A 6 10.16 18.89 38.43
CA VAL A 6 9.08 19.05 37.47
C VAL A 6 9.35 18.04 36.35
N LEU A 7 8.78 16.84 36.49
CA LEU A 7 8.82 15.82 35.47
C LEU A 7 7.88 16.27 34.35
N ASP A 8 8.43 16.42 33.16
CA ASP A 8 7.66 16.66 31.93
C ASP A 8 6.70 15.48 31.69
N ARG A 9 5.55 15.74 31.05
CA ARG A 9 4.54 14.69 30.73
C ARG A 9 5.14 13.47 30.05
N TYR A 10 6.22 13.65 29.29
CA TYR A 10 7.00 12.59 28.66
C TYR A 10 7.76 11.72 29.68
N GLN A 11 8.27 12.29 30.74
CA GLN A 11 9.03 11.59 31.78
C GLN A 11 8.11 10.86 32.77
N GLN A 12 6.90 11.38 33.02
CA GLN A 12 5.91 10.72 33.88
C GLN A 12 5.34 9.43 33.31
N ASN A 13 5.31 9.29 31.98
CA ASN A 13 4.73 8.13 31.30
C ASN A 13 5.67 7.55 30.22
N GLU A 14 6.97 7.52 30.51
CA GLU A 14 8.01 7.04 29.57
C GLU A 14 7.71 5.63 29.06
N SER A 15 7.20 4.75 29.90
CA SER A 15 6.81 3.38 29.54
C SER A 15 5.65 3.34 28.55
N LEU A 16 4.64 4.22 28.70
CA LEU A 16 3.51 4.32 27.76
C LEU A 16 3.95 4.88 26.42
N TYR A 17 4.83 5.89 26.40
CA TYR A 17 5.37 6.43 25.15
C TYR A 17 6.25 5.42 24.41
N LYS A 18 7.08 4.66 25.13
CA LYS A 18 7.86 3.56 24.55
C LYS A 18 6.95 2.50 23.96
N MET A 19 5.90 2.10 24.69
CA MET A 19 4.91 1.12 24.20
C MET A 19 4.21 1.59 22.92
N MET A 20 3.74 2.83 22.88
CA MET A 20 3.12 3.43 21.70
C MET A 20 4.08 3.50 20.50
N LYS A 21 5.37 3.78 20.75
CA LYS A 21 6.39 3.79 19.71
C LYS A 21 6.65 2.41 19.12
N TYR A 22 6.73 1.38 19.98
CA TYR A 22 6.88 -0.01 19.53
C TYR A 22 5.63 -0.50 18.79
N GLU A 23 4.43 -0.14 19.25
CA GLU A 23 3.18 -0.44 18.54
C GLU A 23 3.16 0.14 17.13
N LYS A 24 3.48 1.43 16.98
CA LYS A 24 3.61 2.07 15.67
C LYS A 24 4.67 1.39 14.79
N ALA A 25 5.83 1.07 15.35
CA ALA A 25 6.89 0.39 14.61
C ALA A 25 6.44 -0.99 14.12
N SER A 26 5.71 -1.74 14.94
CA SER A 26 5.14 -3.04 14.57
C SER A 26 4.12 -2.91 13.44
N ILE A 27 3.25 -1.91 13.49
CA ILE A 27 2.27 -1.63 12.42
C ILE A 27 2.99 -1.31 11.11
N TYR A 28 4.02 -0.45 11.13
CA TYR A 28 4.80 -0.15 9.93
C TYR A 28 5.52 -1.38 9.38
N MET A 29 6.06 -2.23 10.24
CA MET A 29 6.70 -3.47 9.82
C MET A 29 5.70 -4.40 9.10
N ILE A 30 4.50 -4.57 9.65
CA ILE A 30 3.43 -5.34 9.01
C ILE A 30 3.04 -4.74 7.66
N LEU A 31 2.89 -3.42 7.58
CA LEU A 31 2.56 -2.73 6.33
C LEU A 31 3.63 -2.95 5.26
N ILE A 32 4.91 -2.87 5.63
CA ILE A 32 6.02 -3.15 4.70
C ILE A 32 5.94 -4.60 4.20
N PHE A 33 5.69 -5.56 5.09
CA PHE A 33 5.52 -6.97 4.70
C PHE A 33 4.37 -7.17 3.71
N ILE A 34 3.24 -6.52 3.95
CA ILE A 34 2.08 -6.57 3.05
C ILE A 34 2.45 -5.98 1.68
N ILE A 35 3.14 -4.84 1.64
CA ILE A 35 3.58 -4.21 0.39
C ILE A 35 4.51 -5.14 -0.39
N ILE A 36 5.45 -5.82 0.28
CA ILE A 36 6.35 -6.80 -0.35
C ILE A 36 5.54 -7.95 -0.98
N ILE A 37 4.58 -8.52 -0.25
CA ILE A 37 3.72 -9.59 -0.76
C ILE A 37 2.93 -9.13 -1.99
N ILE A 38 2.35 -7.94 -1.94
CA ILE A 38 1.61 -7.35 -3.07
C ILE A 38 2.54 -7.14 -4.27
N ALA A 39 3.77 -6.65 -4.04
CA ALA A 39 4.75 -6.45 -5.09
C ALA A 39 5.08 -7.76 -5.83
N PHE A 40 5.33 -8.85 -5.09
CA PHE A 40 5.54 -10.18 -5.69
C PHE A 40 4.31 -10.69 -6.44
N ASN A 41 3.12 -10.43 -5.93
CA ASN A 41 1.87 -10.85 -6.58
C ASN A 41 1.68 -10.12 -7.93
N ILE A 42 1.87 -8.80 -7.96
CA ILE A 42 1.77 -8.02 -9.19
C ILE A 42 2.86 -8.44 -10.19
N PHE A 43 4.10 -8.64 -9.71
CA PHE A 43 5.19 -9.10 -10.56
C PHE A 43 4.88 -10.45 -11.21
N GLY A 44 4.40 -11.44 -10.43
CA GLY A 44 4.02 -12.75 -10.92
C GLY A 44 2.87 -12.69 -11.94
N SER A 45 1.83 -11.93 -11.63
CA SER A 45 0.65 -11.74 -12.49
C SER A 45 1.03 -11.10 -13.83
N LEU A 46 1.79 -10.00 -13.81
CA LEU A 46 2.23 -9.35 -15.06
C LEU A 46 3.20 -10.23 -15.86
N SER A 47 4.08 -10.97 -15.19
CA SER A 47 4.99 -11.91 -15.88
C SER A 47 4.22 -12.99 -16.60
N MET A 48 3.19 -13.57 -15.96
CA MET A 48 2.31 -14.57 -16.58
C MET A 48 1.55 -13.97 -17.76
N LEU A 49 1.00 -12.77 -17.59
CA LEU A 49 0.28 -12.07 -18.66
C LEU A 49 1.16 -11.84 -19.90
N ILE A 50 2.42 -11.45 -19.72
CA ILE A 50 3.38 -11.28 -20.82
C ILE A 50 3.61 -12.60 -21.56
N ILE A 51 3.66 -13.74 -20.83
CA ILE A 51 3.84 -15.06 -21.41
C ILE A 51 2.59 -15.47 -22.20
N GLU A 52 1.40 -15.28 -21.64
CA GLU A 52 0.13 -15.60 -22.29
C GLU A 52 -0.11 -14.76 -23.55
N LYS A 53 0.30 -13.50 -23.54
CA LYS A 53 0.16 -12.56 -24.66
C LYS A 53 1.31 -12.58 -25.66
N LYS A 54 2.18 -13.60 -25.59
CA LYS A 54 3.38 -13.68 -26.45
C LYS A 54 3.04 -13.71 -27.95
N GLU A 55 1.97 -14.37 -28.34
CA GLU A 55 1.53 -14.42 -29.75
C GLU A 55 0.99 -13.06 -30.22
N ASP A 56 0.19 -12.41 -29.37
CA ASP A 56 -0.32 -11.06 -29.65
C ASP A 56 0.83 -10.04 -29.79
N ILE A 57 1.82 -10.14 -28.90
CA ILE A 57 3.05 -9.33 -28.98
C ILE A 57 3.80 -9.57 -30.28
N SER A 58 3.93 -10.83 -30.70
CA SER A 58 4.59 -11.19 -31.97
C SER A 58 3.86 -10.59 -33.16
N THR A 59 2.54 -10.67 -33.17
CA THR A 59 1.70 -10.07 -34.21
C THR A 59 1.86 -8.56 -34.26
N LEU A 60 1.84 -7.87 -33.12
CA LEU A 60 2.07 -6.42 -33.04
C LEU A 60 3.47 -6.03 -33.57
N LYS A 61 4.50 -6.82 -33.23
CA LYS A 61 5.85 -6.61 -33.77
C LYS A 61 5.91 -6.80 -35.28
N SER A 62 5.21 -7.78 -35.83
CA SER A 62 5.13 -8.02 -37.29
C SER A 62 4.45 -6.88 -38.03
N LEU A 63 3.51 -6.20 -37.37
CA LEU A 63 2.85 -4.98 -37.86
C LEU A 63 3.69 -3.70 -37.67
N GLY A 64 4.91 -3.82 -37.14
CA GLY A 64 5.84 -2.71 -36.96
C GLY A 64 5.71 -1.96 -35.63
N ALA A 65 5.03 -2.53 -34.64
CA ALA A 65 4.96 -1.93 -33.30
C ALA A 65 6.35 -1.85 -32.66
N ARG A 66 6.69 -0.70 -32.12
CA ARG A 66 7.93 -0.48 -31.38
C ARG A 66 7.89 -1.20 -30.03
N GLU A 67 9.02 -1.72 -29.58
CA GLU A 67 9.13 -2.35 -28.26
C GLU A 67 8.71 -1.45 -27.10
N SER A 68 8.92 -0.13 -27.22
CA SER A 68 8.46 0.84 -26.24
C SER A 68 6.94 0.84 -26.09
N LEU A 69 6.21 0.78 -27.23
CA LEU A 69 4.75 0.72 -27.21
C LEU A 69 4.22 -0.49 -26.47
N ILE A 70 4.83 -1.65 -26.71
CA ILE A 70 4.43 -2.90 -26.03
C ILE A 70 4.67 -2.80 -24.51
N LYS A 71 5.81 -2.24 -24.12
CA LYS A 71 6.11 -2.00 -22.69
C LYS A 71 5.10 -1.06 -22.05
N ASP A 72 4.78 0.03 -22.72
CA ASP A 72 3.84 1.04 -22.20
C ASP A 72 2.45 0.44 -21.99
N ILE A 73 2.02 -0.49 -22.86
CA ILE A 73 0.76 -1.22 -22.70
C ILE A 73 0.76 -2.01 -21.39
N PHE A 74 1.81 -2.80 -21.12
CA PHE A 74 1.88 -3.62 -19.89
C PHE A 74 2.06 -2.78 -18.63
N ILE A 75 2.80 -1.67 -18.71
CA ILE A 75 2.93 -0.74 -17.59
C ILE A 75 1.57 -0.12 -17.27
N LEU A 76 0.85 0.33 -18.30
CA LEU A 76 -0.48 0.92 -18.14
C LEU A 76 -1.47 -0.09 -17.54
N GLU A 77 -1.44 -1.33 -18.01
CA GLU A 77 -2.30 -2.41 -17.50
C GLU A 77 -2.04 -2.69 -16.02
N GLY A 78 -0.78 -2.87 -15.61
CA GLY A 78 -0.42 -3.06 -14.20
C GLY A 78 -0.80 -1.86 -13.33
N TRP A 79 -0.66 -0.65 -13.86
CA TRP A 79 -1.06 0.56 -13.17
C TRP A 79 -2.58 0.68 -13.02
N MET A 80 -3.35 0.35 -14.06
CA MET A 80 -4.81 0.31 -14.00
C MET A 80 -5.32 -0.71 -12.97
N ILE A 81 -4.71 -1.89 -12.90
CA ILE A 81 -5.02 -2.90 -11.87
C ILE A 81 -4.79 -2.32 -10.47
N SER A 82 -3.66 -1.64 -10.26
CA SER A 82 -3.33 -1.00 -8.97
C SER A 82 -4.34 0.10 -8.62
N LEU A 83 -4.76 0.91 -9.58
CA LEU A 83 -5.78 1.96 -9.35
C LEU A 83 -7.16 1.38 -9.06
N ALA A 84 -7.56 0.30 -9.74
CA ALA A 84 -8.80 -0.39 -9.45
C ALA A 84 -8.80 -0.97 -8.03
N GLY A 85 -7.70 -1.62 -7.64
CA GLY A 85 -7.52 -2.12 -6.28
C GLY A 85 -7.54 -1.00 -5.23
N LEU A 86 -6.90 0.13 -5.53
CA LEU A 86 -6.94 1.33 -4.68
C LEU A 86 -8.37 1.84 -4.49
N ALA A 87 -9.15 1.96 -5.57
CA ALA A 87 -10.53 2.44 -5.49
C ALA A 87 -11.39 1.53 -4.61
N VAL A 88 -11.31 0.21 -4.81
CA VAL A 88 -12.01 -0.77 -3.98
C VAL A 88 -11.53 -0.71 -2.53
N GLY A 89 -10.21 -0.65 -2.31
CA GLY A 89 -9.62 -0.56 -0.97
C GLY A 89 -10.05 0.71 -0.22
N LEU A 90 -10.13 1.85 -0.90
CA LEU A 90 -10.62 3.10 -0.30
C LEU A 90 -12.10 3.01 0.09
N VAL A 91 -12.95 2.43 -0.76
CA VAL A 91 -14.37 2.25 -0.45
C VAL A 91 -14.55 1.41 0.81
N PHE A 92 -13.87 0.26 0.90
CA PHE A 92 -13.94 -0.59 2.09
C PHE A 92 -13.27 0.05 3.31
N GLY A 93 -12.10 0.68 3.15
CA GLY A 93 -11.37 1.31 4.24
C GLY A 93 -12.13 2.49 4.85
N ILE A 94 -12.63 3.39 4.01
CA ILE A 94 -13.43 4.53 4.48
C ILE A 94 -14.77 4.03 5.04
N GLY A 95 -15.42 3.08 4.37
CA GLY A 95 -16.69 2.51 4.83
C GLY A 95 -16.55 1.87 6.21
N PHE A 96 -15.53 1.03 6.43
CA PHE A 96 -15.25 0.43 7.73
C PHE A 96 -14.93 1.47 8.80
N SER A 97 -14.15 2.49 8.45
CA SER A 97 -13.81 3.59 9.38
C SER A 97 -15.03 4.38 9.81
N LEU A 98 -15.96 4.67 8.88
CA LEU A 98 -17.21 5.35 9.18
C LEU A 98 -18.14 4.49 10.06
N ILE A 99 -18.24 3.20 9.76
CA ILE A 99 -19.01 2.24 10.58
C ILE A 99 -18.44 2.19 12.00
N GLN A 100 -17.13 2.10 12.15
CA GLN A 100 -16.49 2.11 13.46
C GLN A 100 -16.72 3.42 14.21
N GLN A 101 -16.63 4.56 13.51
CA GLN A 101 -16.85 5.88 14.10
C GLN A 101 -18.30 6.08 14.58
N HIS A 102 -19.28 5.49 13.85
CA HIS A 102 -20.70 5.64 14.20
C HIS A 102 -21.19 4.57 15.20
N PHE A 103 -20.76 3.34 15.04
CA PHE A 103 -21.26 2.20 15.85
C PHE A 103 -20.31 1.78 16.97
N GLY A 104 -19.04 2.18 16.95
CA GLY A 104 -18.07 1.83 17.99
C GLY A 104 -17.89 0.32 18.18
N ILE A 105 -17.84 -0.44 17.07
CA ILE A 105 -17.81 -1.92 17.09
C ILE A 105 -16.59 -2.43 17.86
N ILE A 106 -15.43 -1.80 17.64
CA ILE A 106 -14.19 -2.12 18.33
C ILE A 106 -14.12 -1.30 19.61
N LYS A 107 -14.26 -1.98 20.75
CA LYS A 107 -14.18 -1.37 22.08
C LYS A 107 -12.76 -1.48 22.63
N MET A 108 -12.33 -0.46 23.40
CA MET A 108 -11.07 -0.56 24.14
C MET A 108 -11.21 -1.55 25.32
N PRO A 109 -10.27 -2.47 25.49
CA PRO A 109 -10.22 -3.32 26.68
C PRO A 109 -9.76 -2.48 27.88
N GLY A 110 -10.64 -2.28 28.86
CA GLY A 110 -10.38 -1.55 30.12
C GLY A 110 -11.47 -0.55 30.47
N ASN A 111 -11.41 -0.02 31.72
CA ASN A 111 -12.34 1.01 32.22
C ASN A 111 -11.89 2.41 31.77
N PHE A 112 -11.88 2.66 30.49
CA PHE A 112 -11.61 3.98 29.94
C PHE A 112 -12.90 4.81 29.81
N VAL A 113 -12.77 6.13 29.95
CA VAL A 113 -13.89 7.10 29.81
C VAL A 113 -14.51 7.04 28.40
N VAL A 114 -13.72 6.66 27.39
CA VAL A 114 -14.15 6.45 26.01
C VAL A 114 -14.19 4.94 25.72
N GLN A 115 -15.38 4.39 25.53
CA GLN A 115 -15.57 2.94 25.31
C GLN A 115 -15.21 2.47 23.90
N ALA A 116 -15.27 3.37 22.89
CA ALA A 116 -14.96 3.06 21.51
C ALA A 116 -13.56 3.54 21.14
N TYR A 117 -12.85 2.76 20.33
CA TYR A 117 -11.55 3.17 19.80
C TYR A 117 -11.72 4.41 18.91
N PRO A 118 -11.09 5.56 19.24
CA PRO A 118 -11.26 6.79 18.46
C PRO A 118 -10.55 6.65 17.10
N ILE A 119 -11.31 6.62 16.01
CA ILE A 119 -10.78 6.67 14.66
C ILE A 119 -10.96 8.10 14.14
N ILE A 120 -9.86 8.73 13.75
CA ILE A 120 -9.86 10.03 13.11
C ILE A 120 -9.51 9.83 11.63
N LEU A 121 -10.47 10.06 10.76
CA LEU A 121 -10.23 10.11 9.31
C LEU A 121 -9.63 11.47 8.96
N SER A 122 -8.37 11.48 8.55
CA SER A 122 -7.69 12.67 8.06
C SER A 122 -7.64 12.66 6.52
N TRP A 123 -7.99 13.77 5.92
CA TRP A 123 -7.85 13.96 4.48
C TRP A 123 -6.41 13.80 4.00
N SER A 124 -5.45 14.19 4.83
CA SER A 124 -4.02 14.01 4.55
C SER A 124 -3.64 12.55 4.40
N ASP A 125 -4.19 11.66 5.26
CA ASP A 125 -3.89 10.24 5.23
C ASP A 125 -4.49 9.57 4.00
N ILE A 126 -5.71 9.98 3.60
CA ILE A 126 -6.37 9.50 2.39
C ILE A 126 -5.55 9.90 1.16
N LEU A 127 -5.16 11.19 1.05
CA LEU A 127 -4.35 11.68 -0.06
C LEU A 127 -2.98 10.98 -0.13
N LEU A 128 -2.33 10.83 1.01
CA LEU A 128 -1.03 10.14 1.10
C LEU A 128 -1.16 8.67 0.67
N THR A 129 -2.24 8.00 1.03
CA THR A 129 -2.52 6.63 0.60
C THR A 129 -2.74 6.56 -0.91
N ILE A 130 -3.54 7.48 -1.48
CA ILE A 130 -3.81 7.53 -2.93
C ILE A 130 -2.51 7.73 -3.70
N VAL A 131 -1.73 8.74 -3.34
CA VAL A 131 -0.45 9.06 -4.01
C VAL A 131 0.54 7.92 -3.81
N GLY A 132 0.67 7.40 -2.59
CA GLY A 132 1.60 6.32 -2.27
C GLY A 132 1.31 5.05 -3.07
N VAL A 133 0.07 4.59 -3.09
CA VAL A 133 -0.32 3.37 -3.84
C VAL A 133 -0.20 3.60 -5.35
N ALA A 134 -0.58 4.77 -5.87
CA ALA A 134 -0.45 5.07 -7.29
C ALA A 134 1.02 5.05 -7.74
N VAL A 135 1.93 5.66 -6.96
CA VAL A 135 3.36 5.69 -7.26
C VAL A 135 3.98 4.29 -7.14
N ILE A 136 3.70 3.59 -6.04
CA ILE A 136 4.23 2.23 -5.83
C ILE A 136 3.72 1.29 -6.91
N GLY A 137 2.42 1.34 -7.25
CA GLY A 137 1.82 0.52 -8.30
C GLY A 137 2.47 0.77 -9.67
N TYR A 138 2.75 2.04 -10.00
CA TYR A 138 3.46 2.39 -11.22
C TYR A 138 4.88 1.83 -11.24
N VAL A 139 5.64 2.01 -10.16
CA VAL A 139 7.02 1.50 -10.04
C VAL A 139 7.05 -0.02 -10.17
N ILE A 140 6.16 -0.74 -9.48
CA ILE A 140 6.11 -2.21 -9.55
C ILE A 140 5.74 -2.68 -10.96
N ALA A 141 4.82 -2.01 -11.66
CA ALA A 141 4.43 -2.34 -13.02
C ALA A 141 5.59 -2.17 -14.03
N THR A 142 6.55 -1.29 -13.77
CA THR A 142 7.71 -1.10 -14.66
C THR A 142 8.71 -2.26 -14.61
N ILE A 143 8.82 -2.98 -13.49
CA ILE A 143 9.84 -4.02 -13.28
C ILE A 143 9.71 -5.17 -14.29
N PRO A 144 8.56 -5.87 -14.43
CA PRO A 144 8.42 -6.97 -15.38
C PRO A 144 8.45 -6.47 -16.85
N ALA A 145 7.93 -5.27 -17.11
CA ALA A 145 7.99 -4.67 -18.43
C ALA A 145 9.42 -4.38 -18.91
N LEU A 146 10.35 -4.10 -18.01
CA LEU A 146 11.77 -3.90 -18.31
C LEU A 146 12.52 -5.23 -18.45
N THR A 147 12.12 -6.27 -17.71
CA THR A 147 12.78 -7.57 -17.68
C THR A 147 12.40 -8.43 -18.91
N SER A 148 11.31 -8.11 -19.60
CA SER A 148 10.85 -8.81 -20.81
C SER A 148 11.75 -8.63 -22.06
N ARG A 149 12.96 -8.09 -21.91
CA ARG A 149 13.99 -8.11 -22.95
C ARG A 149 14.40 -9.57 -23.21
N GLN A 150 13.73 -10.24 -24.13
CA GLN A 150 14.25 -11.50 -24.64
C GLN A 150 15.57 -11.21 -25.39
N PRO A 151 16.66 -11.93 -25.09
CA PRO A 151 17.80 -11.95 -25.97
C PRO A 151 17.29 -12.50 -27.33
N GLN A 152 17.46 -11.73 -28.38
CA GLN A 152 17.30 -12.24 -29.73
C GLN A 152 18.26 -13.42 -29.88
N SER A 153 17.77 -14.64 -29.77
CA SER A 153 18.51 -15.78 -30.28
C SER A 153 18.60 -15.61 -31.78
N ARG A 154 19.81 -15.38 -32.26
CA ARG A 154 20.21 -15.48 -33.66
C ARG A 154 19.89 -16.84 -34.18
#